data_97fc7f017b0e895e22eaf48e370e219b
#
_entry.id   97fc7f017b0e895e22eaf48e370e219b
#
_cell.length_a   1.000
_cell.length_b   1.000
_cell.length_c   1.000
_cell.angle_alpha   90.00
_cell.angle_beta   90.00
_cell.angle_gamma   90.00
#
_symmetry.space_group_name_H-M   'P 1'
#
loop_
_entity.id
_entity.type
_entity.pdbx_description
1 polymer ?
#
loop_
_entity_poly.entity_id
_entity_poly.type
_entity_poly.pdbx_seq_one_letter_code
_entity_poly.pdbx_strand_id
1 'polypeptide(L)'
;MTKLRIYCNTCRTQTWHERVAAHSHSRLDQLFGFSHEIDSSVLICRGCEDVSFRLVKHPFEFQAEGDGPEELVFPDRKHKLRKRKYFWKLPKHIEVLYKEVVSAHDANLTLLSTVGVRGGLIEAIVADKISPQNYKDRLDSKIDSLLAHFPETVIETLHEFRKMGNKAVHKLEAPESLNIHHALYVIEGIMEFFCGVEQHAKLFSEHRKE
;
A
#
# COMPACT_ATOMS: atom_id res chain seq x y z
N MET A 1 32.52 -13.76 -9.96
CA MET A 1 31.10 -13.37 -9.85
C MET A 1 30.87 -12.82 -8.46
N THR A 2 30.43 -11.59 -8.33
CA THR A 2 30.24 -10.94 -7.02
C THR A 2 28.91 -11.39 -6.44
N LYS A 3 28.92 -11.95 -5.23
CA LYS A 3 27.73 -12.38 -4.50
C LYS A 3 27.37 -11.29 -3.49
N LEU A 4 26.10 -10.94 -3.42
CA LEU A 4 25.55 -9.94 -2.51
C LEU A 4 24.48 -10.59 -1.64
N ARG A 5 24.45 -10.28 -0.35
CA ARG A 5 23.41 -10.74 0.55
C ARG A 5 22.40 -9.63 0.77
N ILE A 6 21.24 -9.76 0.14
CA ILE A 6 20.14 -8.78 0.22
C ILE A 6 18.82 -9.50 0.49
N TYR A 7 17.82 -8.74 0.97
CA TYR A 7 16.49 -9.27 1.21
C TYR A 7 15.81 -9.62 -0.12
N CYS A 8 15.26 -10.82 -0.22
CA CYS A 8 14.46 -11.26 -1.36
C CYS A 8 12.98 -11.19 -1.02
N ASN A 9 12.18 -10.48 -1.83
CA ASN A 9 10.73 -10.34 -1.61
C ASN A 9 10.00 -11.67 -1.77
N THR A 10 10.44 -12.52 -2.67
CA THR A 10 9.85 -13.85 -2.92
C THR A 10 10.23 -14.85 -1.83
N CYS A 11 11.51 -14.94 -1.45
CA CYS A 11 11.97 -15.80 -0.35
C CYS A 11 11.59 -15.24 1.03
N ARG A 12 11.27 -13.94 1.14
CA ARG A 12 10.93 -13.22 2.37
C ARG A 12 12.03 -13.29 3.46
N THR A 13 13.28 -13.35 3.03
CA THR A 13 14.44 -13.42 3.90
C THR A 13 15.70 -12.90 3.19
N GLN A 14 16.77 -12.70 3.96
CA GLN A 14 18.09 -12.37 3.43
C GLN A 14 18.66 -13.58 2.68
N THR A 15 18.86 -13.45 1.36
CA THR A 15 19.42 -14.51 0.51
C THR A 15 20.62 -14.00 -0.26
N TRP A 16 21.42 -14.94 -0.75
CA TRP A 16 22.51 -14.62 -1.67
C TRP A 16 21.95 -14.34 -3.06
N HIS A 17 22.43 -13.25 -3.66
CA HIS A 17 22.12 -12.86 -5.03
C HIS A 17 23.41 -12.86 -5.84
N GLU A 18 23.33 -13.29 -7.06
CA GLU A 18 24.43 -13.23 -8.04
C GLU A 18 24.23 -12.03 -8.95
N ARG A 19 25.29 -11.27 -9.15
CA ARG A 19 25.32 -10.17 -10.12
C ARG A 19 25.61 -10.72 -11.52
N VAL A 20 24.63 -10.67 -12.40
CA VAL A 20 24.71 -11.22 -13.79
C VAL A 20 25.03 -10.16 -14.82
N ALA A 21 24.72 -8.90 -14.56
CA ALA A 21 25.10 -7.77 -15.40
C ALA A 21 25.39 -6.55 -14.53
N ALA A 22 26.28 -5.67 -15.00
CA ALA A 22 26.59 -4.41 -14.35
C ALA A 22 26.96 -3.35 -15.39
N HIS A 23 26.65 -2.10 -15.07
CA HIS A 23 27.02 -0.91 -15.86
C HIS A 23 27.30 0.24 -14.91
N SER A 24 28.44 0.90 -15.10
CA SER A 24 28.81 2.10 -14.33
C SER A 24 28.91 3.29 -15.27
N HIS A 25 28.40 4.42 -14.84
CA HIS A 25 28.51 5.69 -15.58
C HIS A 25 28.51 6.88 -14.63
N SER A 26 29.08 7.99 -15.09
CA SER A 26 29.04 9.25 -14.34
C SER A 26 27.90 10.12 -14.84
N ARG A 27 27.17 10.76 -13.94
CA ARG A 27 26.10 11.71 -14.25
C ARG A 27 26.38 13.04 -13.59
N LEU A 28 26.39 14.10 -14.42
CA LEU A 28 26.52 15.48 -13.94
C LEU A 28 25.19 15.95 -13.33
N ASP A 29 25.22 16.41 -12.09
CA ASP A 29 24.12 17.13 -11.48
C ASP A 29 24.16 18.58 -11.96
N GLN A 30 23.18 18.98 -12.77
CA GLN A 30 23.14 20.30 -13.39
C GLN A 30 22.87 21.44 -12.38
N LEU A 31 22.26 21.12 -11.21
CA LEU A 31 21.96 22.10 -10.18
C LEU A 31 23.20 22.48 -9.35
N PHE A 32 24.02 21.48 -9.06
CA PHE A 32 25.17 21.64 -8.16
C PHE A 32 26.51 21.57 -8.85
N GLY A 33 26.57 21.20 -10.14
CA GLY A 33 27.79 21.09 -10.92
C GLY A 33 28.71 19.93 -10.55
N PHE A 34 28.23 18.97 -9.74
CA PHE A 34 29.00 17.80 -9.30
C PHE A 34 28.66 16.57 -10.14
N SER A 35 29.65 15.69 -10.34
CA SER A 35 29.47 14.41 -11.03
C SER A 35 29.33 13.30 -10.01
N HIS A 36 28.26 12.48 -10.13
CA HIS A 36 28.03 11.27 -9.32
C HIS A 36 28.37 10.06 -10.15
N GLU A 37 29.08 9.09 -9.55
CA GLU A 37 29.22 7.76 -10.14
C GLU A 37 28.00 6.92 -9.77
N ILE A 38 27.39 6.28 -10.76
CA ILE A 38 26.20 5.45 -10.63
C ILE A 38 26.52 4.05 -11.10
N ASP A 39 26.47 3.09 -10.19
CA ASP A 39 26.61 1.67 -10.48
C ASP A 39 25.23 1.03 -10.58
N SER A 40 24.93 0.48 -11.74
CA SER A 40 23.69 -0.26 -12.01
C SER A 40 24.00 -1.75 -12.17
N SER A 41 23.18 -2.63 -11.63
CA SER A 41 23.38 -4.06 -11.75
C SER A 41 22.08 -4.86 -11.74
N VAL A 42 22.08 -5.98 -12.45
CA VAL A 42 21.03 -6.99 -12.44
C VAL A 42 21.46 -8.13 -11.54
N LEU A 43 20.60 -8.48 -10.60
CA LEU A 43 20.86 -9.49 -9.58
C LEU A 43 19.84 -10.62 -9.71
N ILE A 44 20.29 -11.88 -9.56
CA ILE A 44 19.44 -13.07 -9.49
C ILE A 44 19.53 -13.69 -8.10
N CYS A 45 18.40 -13.90 -7.45
CA CYS A 45 18.30 -14.58 -6.17
C CYS A 45 18.72 -16.05 -6.31
N ARG A 46 19.61 -16.54 -5.47
CA ARG A 46 20.04 -17.94 -5.48
C ARG A 46 19.08 -18.89 -4.78
N GLY A 47 18.01 -18.36 -4.15
CA GLY A 47 16.97 -19.19 -3.51
C GLY A 47 15.76 -19.44 -4.41
N CYS A 48 15.33 -18.46 -5.22
CA CYS A 48 14.10 -18.55 -6.03
C CYS A 48 14.26 -18.04 -7.47
N GLU A 49 15.47 -17.68 -7.88
CA GLU A 49 15.83 -17.17 -9.21
C GLU A 49 15.15 -15.84 -9.60
N ASP A 50 14.48 -15.18 -8.64
CA ASP A 50 13.83 -13.90 -8.87
C ASP A 50 14.86 -12.81 -9.20
N VAL A 51 14.50 -11.94 -10.15
CA VAL A 51 15.40 -10.91 -10.70
C VAL A 51 15.16 -9.58 -10.01
N SER A 52 16.22 -8.86 -9.76
CA SER A 52 16.18 -7.50 -9.23
C SER A 52 17.21 -6.60 -9.87
N PHE A 53 16.90 -5.32 -9.89
CA PHE A 53 17.78 -4.27 -10.35
C PHE A 53 18.29 -3.50 -9.12
N ARG A 54 19.61 -3.30 -9.05
CA ARG A 54 20.28 -2.55 -7.99
C ARG A 54 20.97 -1.34 -8.59
N LEU A 55 20.80 -0.20 -7.97
CA LEU A 55 21.45 1.05 -8.32
C LEU A 55 22.18 1.58 -7.08
N VAL A 56 23.44 1.92 -7.21
CA VAL A 56 24.25 2.55 -6.17
C VAL A 56 24.76 3.88 -6.68
N LYS A 57 24.42 4.94 -6.00
CA LYS A 57 24.91 6.28 -6.27
C LYS A 57 26.00 6.60 -5.26
N HIS A 58 27.22 6.77 -5.74
CA HIS A 58 28.35 7.11 -4.90
C HIS A 58 28.36 8.61 -4.62
N PRO A 59 28.56 9.02 -3.34
CA PRO A 59 28.67 10.42 -2.99
C PRO A 59 29.91 11.03 -3.64
N PHE A 60 29.86 12.32 -3.92
CA PHE A 60 31.02 13.08 -4.33
C PHE A 60 31.96 13.32 -3.13
N GLU A 61 33.27 13.40 -3.39
CA GLU A 61 34.32 13.50 -2.33
C GLU A 61 34.17 14.67 -1.33
N PHE A 62 33.29 15.65 -1.61
CA PHE A 62 33.03 16.81 -0.76
C PHE A 62 31.69 16.77 0.02
N GLN A 63 30.97 15.64 0.03
CA GLN A 63 29.81 15.50 0.91
C GLN A 63 30.28 15.26 2.35
N ALA A 64 29.53 15.82 3.32
CA ALA A 64 29.91 15.77 4.74
C ALA A 64 30.20 14.34 5.21
N GLU A 65 31.17 14.18 6.12
CA GLU A 65 31.48 12.92 6.77
C GLU A 65 30.18 12.32 7.35
N GLY A 66 29.69 11.22 6.76
CA GLY A 66 28.50 10.51 7.21
C GLY A 66 27.55 10.06 6.10
N ASP A 67 27.60 10.64 4.92
CA ASP A 67 26.74 10.20 3.78
C ASP A 67 27.43 9.07 3.01
N GLY A 68 27.07 7.84 3.37
CA GLY A 68 27.45 6.65 2.60
C GLY A 68 26.76 6.62 1.22
N PRO A 69 27.13 5.63 0.37
CA PRO A 69 26.50 5.50 -0.94
C PRO A 69 24.98 5.24 -0.82
N GLU A 70 24.18 5.95 -1.60
CA GLU A 70 22.75 5.72 -1.69
C GLU A 70 22.50 4.46 -2.51
N GLU A 71 21.82 3.47 -1.89
CA GLU A 71 21.49 2.21 -2.54
C GLU A 71 19.98 2.07 -2.74
N LEU A 72 19.59 1.81 -3.99
CA LEU A 72 18.22 1.52 -4.40
C LEU A 72 18.16 0.11 -5.01
N VAL A 73 17.18 -0.68 -4.60
CA VAL A 73 16.94 -2.01 -5.16
C VAL A 73 15.49 -2.12 -5.62
N PHE A 74 15.28 -2.55 -6.85
CA PHE A 74 13.97 -2.73 -7.46
C PHE A 74 13.68 -4.21 -7.75
N PRO A 75 12.50 -4.73 -7.38
CA PRO A 75 11.44 -4.05 -6.61
C PRO A 75 11.90 -3.69 -5.18
N ASP A 76 11.28 -2.68 -4.58
CA ASP A 76 11.65 -2.18 -3.25
C ASP A 76 11.66 -3.32 -2.22
N ARG A 77 12.71 -3.33 -1.39
CA ARG A 77 13.01 -4.38 -0.41
C ARG A 77 12.66 -4.00 1.03
N LYS A 78 12.26 -2.76 1.25
CA LYS A 78 12.16 -2.21 2.61
C LYS A 78 10.91 -2.66 3.36
N HIS A 79 9.88 -3.16 2.66
CA HIS A 79 8.63 -3.50 3.32
C HIS A 79 8.05 -4.83 2.81
N LYS A 80 7.45 -5.57 3.73
CA LYS A 80 6.51 -6.64 3.40
C LYS A 80 5.35 -6.00 2.62
N LEU A 81 5.43 -6.01 1.30
CA LEU A 81 4.31 -5.58 0.47
C LEU A 81 3.05 -6.28 0.97
N ARG A 82 2.04 -5.49 1.31
CA ARG A 82 0.76 -6.04 1.73
C ARG A 82 0.20 -6.88 0.60
N LYS A 83 -0.09 -8.16 0.83
CA LYS A 83 -0.81 -8.96 -0.15
C LYS A 83 -2.15 -8.29 -0.41
N ARG A 84 -2.34 -7.78 -1.64
CA ARG A 84 -3.63 -7.28 -2.08
C ARG A 84 -4.63 -8.41 -2.06
N LYS A 85 -5.77 -8.19 -1.41
CA LYS A 85 -6.86 -9.14 -1.43
C LYS A 85 -7.63 -9.00 -2.74
N TYR A 86 -8.15 -10.11 -3.23
CA TYR A 86 -9.14 -10.12 -4.31
C TYR A 86 -10.53 -10.22 -3.68
N PHE A 87 -11.42 -9.36 -4.09
CA PHE A 87 -12.81 -9.34 -3.64
C PHE A 87 -13.72 -9.70 -4.81
N TRP A 88 -14.56 -10.70 -4.62
CA TRP A 88 -15.50 -11.12 -5.64
C TRP A 88 -16.59 -10.06 -5.85
N LYS A 89 -16.84 -9.66 -7.12
CA LYS A 89 -17.83 -8.64 -7.48
C LYS A 89 -17.67 -7.28 -6.78
N LEU A 90 -16.46 -6.89 -6.39
CA LEU A 90 -16.21 -5.52 -5.94
C LEU A 90 -16.43 -4.54 -7.10
N PRO A 91 -17.18 -3.45 -6.93
CA PRO A 91 -17.34 -2.42 -7.95
C PRO A 91 -16.01 -1.91 -8.46
N LYS A 92 -15.90 -1.72 -9.79
CA LYS A 92 -14.60 -1.41 -10.42
C LYS A 92 -13.94 -0.16 -9.87
N HIS A 93 -14.70 0.89 -9.58
CA HIS A 93 -14.18 2.14 -9.02
C HIS A 93 -13.59 1.94 -7.61
N ILE A 94 -14.22 1.09 -6.77
CA ILE A 94 -13.70 0.74 -5.44
C ILE A 94 -12.45 -0.13 -5.55
N GLU A 95 -12.43 -1.08 -6.50
CA GLU A 95 -11.26 -1.92 -6.75
C GLU A 95 -10.03 -1.10 -7.17
N VAL A 96 -10.20 -0.13 -8.06
CA VAL A 96 -9.12 0.77 -8.50
C VAL A 96 -8.60 1.57 -7.32
N LEU A 97 -9.49 2.21 -6.58
CA LEU A 97 -9.13 3.02 -5.41
C LEU A 97 -8.43 2.19 -4.32
N TYR A 98 -8.91 0.99 -4.03
CA TYR A 98 -8.27 0.08 -3.09
C TYR A 98 -6.82 -0.24 -3.50
N LYS A 99 -6.59 -0.54 -4.80
CA LYS A 99 -5.25 -0.81 -5.32
C LYS A 99 -4.31 0.38 -5.18
N GLU A 100 -4.81 1.59 -5.42
CA GLU A 100 -4.03 2.83 -5.26
C GLU A 100 -3.68 3.10 -3.79
N VAL A 101 -4.65 2.95 -2.88
CA VAL A 101 -4.45 3.16 -1.44
C VAL A 101 -3.44 2.16 -0.88
N VAL A 102 -3.55 0.87 -1.24
CA VAL A 102 -2.58 -0.15 -0.83
C VAL A 102 -1.20 0.17 -1.41
N SER A 103 -1.11 0.61 -2.67
CA SER A 103 0.17 0.99 -3.27
C SER A 103 0.81 2.19 -2.56
N ALA A 104 0.02 3.20 -2.20
CA ALA A 104 0.50 4.36 -1.44
C ALA A 104 0.99 3.94 -0.03
N HIS A 105 0.27 3.03 0.64
CA HIS A 105 0.69 2.48 1.92
C HIS A 105 1.99 1.69 1.81
N ASP A 106 2.12 0.82 0.81
CA ASP A 106 3.31 0.01 0.56
C ASP A 106 4.54 0.89 0.20
N ALA A 107 4.30 2.02 -0.46
CA ALA A 107 5.31 3.03 -0.74
C ALA A 107 5.61 3.98 0.44
N ASN A 108 5.01 3.72 1.63
CA ASN A 108 5.12 4.54 2.84
C ASN A 108 4.65 6.00 2.64
N LEU A 109 3.73 6.24 1.68
CA LEU A 109 3.08 7.52 1.45
C LEU A 109 1.89 7.68 2.41
N THR A 110 2.21 7.84 3.71
CA THR A 110 1.23 7.77 4.81
C THR A 110 0.12 8.81 4.70
N LEU A 111 0.44 10.04 4.29
CA LEU A 111 -0.56 11.09 4.08
C LEU A 111 -1.56 10.71 2.98
N LEU A 112 -1.06 10.29 1.81
CA LEU A 112 -1.90 9.93 0.66
C LEU A 112 -2.76 8.70 0.93
N SER A 113 -2.18 7.67 1.55
CA SER A 113 -2.94 6.48 1.93
C SER A 113 -4.02 6.79 2.97
N THR A 114 -3.77 7.68 3.93
CA THR A 114 -4.77 8.13 4.92
C THR A 114 -5.93 8.87 4.24
N VAL A 115 -5.62 9.79 3.33
CA VAL A 115 -6.63 10.51 2.55
C VAL A 115 -7.46 9.54 1.71
N GLY A 116 -6.80 8.58 1.06
CA GLY A 116 -7.45 7.56 0.24
C GLY A 116 -8.36 6.62 1.06
N VAL A 117 -7.94 6.23 2.25
CA VAL A 117 -8.78 5.44 3.18
C VAL A 117 -10.04 6.22 3.55
N ARG A 118 -9.91 7.45 4.03
CA ARG A 118 -11.03 8.26 4.54
C ARG A 118 -11.97 8.74 3.45
N GLY A 119 -11.43 9.46 2.47
CA GLY A 119 -12.23 10.16 1.46
C GLY A 119 -12.63 9.27 0.29
N GLY A 120 -11.98 8.10 0.17
CA GLY A 120 -12.21 7.18 -0.91
C GLY A 120 -12.88 5.89 -0.44
N LEU A 121 -12.11 5.01 0.23
CA LEU A 121 -12.57 3.64 0.49
C LEU A 121 -13.76 3.59 1.44
N ILE A 122 -13.72 4.28 2.59
CA ILE A 122 -14.84 4.27 3.55
C ILE A 122 -16.09 4.84 2.89
N GLU A 123 -15.97 6.00 2.25
CA GLU A 123 -17.13 6.66 1.65
C GLU A 123 -17.70 5.86 0.47
N ALA A 124 -16.85 5.32 -0.40
CA ALA A 124 -17.29 4.55 -1.56
C ALA A 124 -17.98 3.24 -1.16
N ILE A 125 -17.47 2.52 -0.16
CA ILE A 125 -18.08 1.26 0.31
C ILE A 125 -19.45 1.54 0.93
N VAL A 126 -19.55 2.55 1.80
CA VAL A 126 -20.78 2.86 2.47
C VAL A 126 -21.82 3.39 1.49
N ALA A 127 -21.43 4.25 0.55
CA ALA A 127 -22.33 4.77 -0.50
C ALA A 127 -22.86 3.66 -1.41
N ASP A 128 -22.01 2.69 -1.81
CA ASP A 128 -22.39 1.60 -2.70
C ASP A 128 -23.31 0.57 -2.02
N LYS A 129 -23.05 0.24 -0.74
CA LYS A 129 -23.70 -0.90 -0.09
C LYS A 129 -24.90 -0.54 0.78
N ILE A 130 -24.96 0.67 1.33
CA ILE A 130 -25.93 1.01 2.35
C ILE A 130 -26.89 2.10 1.94
N SER A 131 -26.43 3.09 1.17
CA SER A 131 -27.26 4.24 0.89
C SER A 131 -27.04 4.82 -0.52
N PRO A 132 -27.38 4.06 -1.57
CA PRO A 132 -27.35 4.61 -2.93
C PRO A 132 -28.24 5.83 -3.09
N GLN A 133 -29.28 5.99 -2.25
CA GLN A 133 -30.24 7.08 -2.31
C GLN A 133 -29.84 8.31 -1.49
N ASN A 134 -28.97 8.17 -0.48
CA ASN A 134 -28.58 9.23 0.46
C ASN A 134 -27.14 9.73 0.20
N TYR A 135 -26.80 9.96 -1.06
CA TYR A 135 -25.47 10.49 -1.45
C TYR A 135 -25.12 11.80 -0.74
N LYS A 136 -26.12 12.57 -0.30
CA LYS A 136 -25.94 13.85 0.42
C LYS A 136 -25.68 13.72 1.91
N ASP A 137 -25.81 12.53 2.49
CA ASP A 137 -25.56 12.33 3.91
C ASP A 137 -24.08 12.51 4.25
N ARG A 138 -23.84 13.03 5.44
CA ARG A 138 -22.49 13.18 5.99
C ARG A 138 -21.85 11.79 6.21
N LEU A 139 -20.54 11.71 6.07
CA LEU A 139 -19.81 10.45 6.23
C LEU A 139 -19.99 9.81 7.63
N ASP A 140 -20.16 10.62 8.69
CA ASP A 140 -20.47 10.10 10.03
C ASP A 140 -21.78 9.32 10.06
N SER A 141 -22.86 9.89 9.54
CA SER A 141 -24.17 9.21 9.49
C SER A 141 -24.13 7.94 8.60
N LYS A 142 -23.35 7.98 7.53
CA LYS A 142 -23.12 6.80 6.67
C LYS A 142 -22.40 5.68 7.42
N ILE A 143 -21.39 6.02 8.24
CA ILE A 143 -20.67 5.06 9.08
C ILE A 143 -21.62 4.47 10.13
N ASP A 144 -22.44 5.29 10.79
CA ASP A 144 -23.42 4.83 11.79
C ASP A 144 -24.42 3.82 11.21
N SER A 145 -24.78 3.95 9.92
CA SER A 145 -25.67 2.98 9.28
C SER A 145 -25.10 1.57 9.16
N LEU A 146 -23.77 1.39 9.31
CA LEU A 146 -23.14 0.08 9.37
C LEU A 146 -23.41 -0.70 10.66
N LEU A 147 -23.95 -0.06 11.71
CA LEU A 147 -24.38 -0.73 12.96
C LEU A 147 -25.39 -1.86 12.72
N ALA A 148 -26.14 -1.80 11.63
CA ALA A 148 -27.02 -2.89 11.22
C ALA A 148 -26.29 -4.19 10.82
N HIS A 149 -25.00 -4.11 10.53
CA HIS A 149 -24.19 -5.20 9.97
C HIS A 149 -22.96 -5.55 10.81
N PHE A 150 -22.42 -4.59 11.57
CA PHE A 150 -21.15 -4.74 12.29
C PHE A 150 -21.25 -4.32 13.77
N PRO A 151 -20.43 -4.89 14.65
CA PRO A 151 -20.34 -4.49 16.04
C PRO A 151 -19.94 -3.02 16.22
N GLU A 152 -20.37 -2.42 17.32
CA GLU A 152 -20.09 -1.02 17.68
C GLU A 152 -18.59 -0.69 17.66
N THR A 153 -17.73 -1.60 18.10
CA THR A 153 -16.27 -1.45 18.08
C THR A 153 -15.70 -1.22 16.67
N VAL A 154 -16.31 -1.81 15.64
CA VAL A 154 -15.93 -1.59 14.23
C VAL A 154 -16.35 -0.18 13.81
N ILE A 155 -17.51 0.26 14.20
CA ILE A 155 -18.06 1.59 13.87
C ILE A 155 -17.23 2.69 14.53
N GLU A 156 -16.92 2.55 15.81
CA GLU A 156 -16.02 3.47 16.53
C GLU A 156 -14.66 3.57 15.84
N THR A 157 -14.10 2.42 15.44
CA THR A 157 -12.82 2.37 14.70
C THR A 157 -12.90 3.14 13.39
N LEU A 158 -13.99 3.00 12.62
CA LEU A 158 -14.20 3.77 11.39
C LEU A 158 -14.31 5.27 11.65
N HIS A 159 -14.96 5.68 12.74
CA HIS A 159 -15.02 7.09 13.14
C HIS A 159 -13.63 7.64 13.48
N GLU A 160 -12.78 6.86 14.16
CA GLU A 160 -11.40 7.28 14.43
C GLU A 160 -10.61 7.44 13.14
N PHE A 161 -10.74 6.52 12.18
CA PHE A 161 -10.09 6.66 10.86
C PHE A 161 -10.62 7.88 10.10
N ARG A 162 -11.92 8.18 10.19
CA ARG A 162 -12.49 9.42 9.63
C ARG A 162 -11.86 10.67 10.25
N LYS A 163 -11.70 10.71 11.58
CA LYS A 163 -11.05 11.82 12.29
C LYS A 163 -9.58 11.97 11.89
N MET A 164 -8.83 10.87 11.81
CA MET A 164 -7.44 10.88 11.34
C MET A 164 -7.33 11.40 9.90
N GLY A 165 -8.22 10.94 9.02
CA GLY A 165 -8.26 11.41 7.64
C GLY A 165 -8.62 12.90 7.53
N ASN A 166 -9.48 13.44 8.40
CA ASN A 166 -9.76 14.87 8.46
C ASN A 166 -8.51 15.67 8.85
N LYS A 167 -7.72 15.20 9.85
CA LYS A 167 -6.45 15.84 10.20
C LYS A 167 -5.46 15.79 9.05
N ALA A 168 -5.37 14.66 8.35
CA ALA A 168 -4.51 14.50 7.18
C ALA A 168 -4.84 15.50 6.06
N VAL A 169 -6.13 15.72 5.77
CA VAL A 169 -6.58 16.65 4.72
C VAL A 169 -6.39 18.11 5.13
N HIS A 170 -6.78 18.48 6.36
CA HIS A 170 -6.87 19.88 6.75
C HIS A 170 -5.60 20.42 7.44
N LYS A 171 -4.80 19.54 8.07
CA LYS A 171 -3.61 19.91 8.81
C LYS A 171 -2.32 19.34 8.25
N LEU A 172 -2.42 18.45 7.22
CA LEU A 172 -1.30 17.69 6.66
C LEU A 172 -0.58 16.81 7.73
N GLU A 173 -1.32 16.40 8.77
CA GLU A 173 -0.84 15.51 9.81
C GLU A 173 -1.10 14.05 9.39
N ALA A 174 -0.04 13.32 9.03
CA ALA A 174 -0.15 11.90 8.71
C ALA A 174 -0.09 11.06 10.00
N PRO A 175 -0.96 10.05 10.18
CA PRO A 175 -0.84 9.09 11.27
C PRO A 175 0.34 8.14 11.02
N GLU A 176 0.71 7.37 12.04
CA GLU A 176 1.67 6.29 11.89
C GLU A 176 1.19 5.24 10.88
N SER A 177 2.13 4.65 10.15
CA SER A 177 1.85 3.61 9.13
C SER A 177 1.07 2.41 9.69
N LEU A 178 1.28 2.06 10.98
CA LEU A 178 0.55 0.99 11.66
C LEU A 178 -0.95 1.29 11.75
N ASN A 179 -1.34 2.54 12.01
CA ASN A 179 -2.75 2.92 12.07
C ASN A 179 -3.44 2.75 10.71
N ILE A 180 -2.74 3.08 9.62
CA ILE A 180 -3.25 2.88 8.26
C ILE A 180 -3.36 1.38 7.94
N HIS A 181 -2.40 0.58 8.41
CA HIS A 181 -2.45 -0.87 8.28
C HIS A 181 -3.71 -1.45 8.93
N HIS A 182 -4.04 -1.03 10.16
CA HIS A 182 -5.26 -1.45 10.85
C HIS A 182 -6.52 -0.95 10.14
N ALA A 183 -6.52 0.29 9.65
CA ALA A 183 -7.62 0.83 8.85
C ALA A 183 -7.92 -0.03 7.62
N LEU A 184 -6.89 -0.35 6.85
CA LEU A 184 -7.01 -1.22 5.68
C LEU A 184 -7.51 -2.61 6.05
N TYR A 185 -7.08 -3.19 7.18
CA TYR A 185 -7.54 -4.49 7.63
C TYR A 185 -9.05 -4.49 7.92
N VAL A 186 -9.54 -3.47 8.64
CA VAL A 186 -10.98 -3.33 8.96
C VAL A 186 -11.79 -3.13 7.68
N ILE A 187 -11.35 -2.27 6.76
CA ILE A 187 -12.03 -2.00 5.50
C ILE A 187 -12.07 -3.26 4.61
N GLU A 188 -10.99 -4.02 4.56
CA GLU A 188 -10.94 -5.29 3.84
C GLU A 188 -11.94 -6.30 4.40
N GLY A 189 -12.12 -6.35 5.72
CA GLY A 189 -13.16 -7.17 6.36
C GLY A 189 -14.58 -6.75 5.98
N ILE A 190 -14.83 -5.46 5.89
CA ILE A 190 -16.12 -4.91 5.45
C ILE A 190 -16.39 -5.25 3.97
N MET A 191 -15.39 -5.07 3.10
CA MET A 191 -15.49 -5.46 1.69
C MET A 191 -15.74 -6.95 1.52
N GLU A 192 -15.03 -7.79 2.28
CA GLU A 192 -15.21 -9.24 2.25
C GLU A 192 -16.62 -9.65 2.69
N PHE A 193 -17.16 -9.00 3.73
CA PHE A 193 -18.53 -9.24 4.17
C PHE A 193 -19.53 -8.95 3.05
N PHE A 194 -19.53 -7.75 2.47
CA PHE A 194 -20.52 -7.36 1.47
C PHE A 194 -20.34 -8.01 0.11
N CYS A 195 -19.10 -8.24 -0.32
CA CYS A 195 -18.82 -8.77 -1.65
C CYS A 195 -18.63 -10.30 -1.66
N GLY A 196 -18.31 -10.90 -0.52
CA GLY A 196 -18.11 -12.33 -0.36
C GLY A 196 -19.23 -12.98 0.43
N VAL A 197 -19.20 -12.82 1.74
CA VAL A 197 -20.06 -13.56 2.69
C VAL A 197 -21.54 -13.36 2.39
N GLU A 198 -21.99 -12.11 2.28
CA GLU A 198 -23.40 -11.79 2.05
C GLU A 198 -23.89 -12.31 0.69
N GLN A 199 -23.06 -12.21 -0.37
CA GLN A 199 -23.42 -12.69 -1.69
C GLN A 199 -23.53 -14.22 -1.73
N HIS A 200 -22.60 -14.94 -1.10
CA HIS A 200 -22.67 -16.38 -1.02
C HIS A 200 -23.87 -16.86 -0.19
N ALA A 201 -24.21 -16.17 0.88
CA ALA A 201 -25.40 -16.48 1.67
C ALA A 201 -26.69 -16.30 0.85
N LYS A 202 -26.79 -15.24 0.03
CA LYS A 202 -27.91 -15.03 -0.89
C LYS A 202 -28.02 -16.16 -1.92
N LEU A 203 -26.92 -16.51 -2.60
CA LEU A 203 -26.89 -17.59 -3.57
C LEU A 203 -27.31 -18.93 -2.95
N PHE A 204 -26.82 -19.25 -1.76
CA PHE A 204 -27.21 -20.46 -1.05
C PHE A 204 -28.70 -20.49 -0.74
N SER A 205 -29.28 -19.35 -0.34
CA SER A 205 -30.72 -19.27 -0.04
C SER A 205 -31.59 -19.40 -1.28
N GLU A 206 -31.13 -18.95 -2.45
CA GLU A 206 -31.81 -19.10 -3.73
C GLU A 206 -31.84 -20.54 -4.20
N HIS A 207 -30.72 -21.25 -4.14
CA HIS A 207 -30.64 -22.68 -4.50
C HIS A 207 -31.47 -23.64 -3.62
N ARG A 208 -31.86 -23.20 -2.41
CA ARG A 208 -32.74 -23.99 -1.53
C ARG A 208 -34.23 -23.87 -1.88
N LYS A 209 -34.60 -22.92 -2.74
CA LYS A 209 -36.00 -22.67 -3.12
C LYS A 209 -36.40 -23.38 -4.45
N GLU A 210 -35.41 -23.93 -5.16
CA GLU A 210 -35.57 -24.83 -6.29
C GLU A 210 -35.63 -26.30 -5.80
#